data_a06bf05482838e1f6514290493a9d5a6
#
_entry.id   a06bf05482838e1f6514290493a9d5a6
#
_cell.length_a   1.000
_cell.length_b   1.000
_cell.length_c   1.000
_cell.angle_alpha   90.00
_cell.angle_beta   90.00
_cell.angle_gamma   90.00
#
_symmetry.space_group_name_H-M   'P 1'
#
loop_
_entity.id
_entity.type
_entity.pdbx_description
1 polymer ?
#
loop_
_entity_poly.entity_id
_entity_poly.type
_entity_poly.pdbx_seq_one_letter_code
_entity_poly.pdbx_strand_id
1 'polypeptide(L)'
;MSGKIIFFVTSVTNVPEKDIEIGFWLPEFADPYFLLSAKYHIVVASPKGGATVPDPTSIQLSIQDPNAMAFLYEKKDVYQQTKKLSSFLGKANEFDALYVVGGHGPMFDLAFDTDSQALIAEFWE
;
A
#
# COMPACT_ATOMS: atom_id res chain seq x y z
N MET A 1 -0.34 -15.85 16.52
CA MET A 1 -0.05 -14.65 15.71
C MET A 1 -0.40 -13.42 16.49
N SER A 2 0.57 -12.65 16.86
CA SER A 2 0.36 -11.56 17.82
C SER A 2 0.64 -10.17 17.26
N GLY A 3 1.30 -10.05 16.11
CA GLY A 3 1.71 -8.75 15.60
C GLY A 3 0.84 -8.26 14.45
N LYS A 4 0.77 -6.92 14.32
CA LYS A 4 0.09 -6.26 13.21
C LYS A 4 1.02 -5.26 12.55
N ILE A 5 0.99 -5.22 11.22
CA ILE A 5 1.74 -4.24 10.44
C ILE A 5 0.74 -3.53 9.53
N ILE A 6 0.82 -2.20 9.47
CA ILE A 6 0.01 -1.43 8.56
C ILE A 6 0.82 -1.07 7.31
N PHE A 7 0.24 -1.32 6.14
CA PHE A 7 0.81 -0.96 4.84
C PHE A 7 0.04 0.25 4.32
N PHE A 8 0.76 1.31 3.99
CA PHE A 8 0.17 2.47 3.31
C PHE A 8 0.37 2.28 1.81
N VAL A 9 -0.69 2.41 1.06
CA VAL A 9 -0.63 2.29 -0.40
C VAL A 9 -1.32 3.50 -1.03
N THR A 10 -0.81 3.93 -2.18
CA THR A 10 -1.36 5.10 -2.90
C THR A 10 -2.77 4.85 -3.41
N SER A 11 -3.61 5.87 -3.37
CA SER A 11 -4.92 5.88 -4.01
C SER A 11 -4.88 6.41 -5.45
N VAL A 12 -3.73 6.92 -5.88
CA VAL A 12 -3.57 7.54 -7.20
C VAL A 12 -3.59 6.47 -8.29
N THR A 13 -4.32 6.75 -9.38
CA THR A 13 -4.43 5.83 -10.51
C THR A 13 -3.80 6.38 -11.78
N ASN A 14 -3.52 7.69 -11.82
CA ASN A 14 -2.88 8.33 -12.96
C ASN A 14 -2.19 9.61 -12.51
N VAL A 15 -1.25 10.08 -13.32
CA VAL A 15 -0.59 11.36 -13.08
C VAL A 15 -1.64 12.47 -13.19
N PRO A 16 -1.73 13.38 -12.19
CA PRO A 16 -2.75 14.44 -12.23
C PRO A 16 -2.68 15.25 -13.53
N GLU A 17 -3.85 15.46 -14.15
CA GLU A 17 -4.00 16.22 -15.38
C GLU A 17 -3.28 15.62 -16.59
N LYS A 18 -2.86 14.36 -16.49
CA LYS A 18 -2.19 13.64 -17.57
C LYS A 18 -2.92 12.31 -17.81
N ASP A 19 -2.78 11.80 -19.03
CA ASP A 19 -3.36 10.50 -19.39
C ASP A 19 -2.26 9.42 -19.26
N ILE A 20 -1.65 9.35 -18.09
CA ILE A 20 -0.58 8.40 -17.79
C ILE A 20 -1.00 7.61 -16.57
N GLU A 21 -1.20 6.32 -16.75
CA GLU A 21 -1.58 5.43 -15.66
C GLU A 21 -0.39 5.14 -14.76
N ILE A 22 -0.60 5.29 -13.45
CA ILE A 22 0.38 4.91 -12.42
C ILE A 22 -0.36 4.24 -11.28
N GLY A 23 0.37 3.84 -10.27
CA GLY A 23 -0.21 3.20 -9.09
C GLY A 23 0.90 2.78 -8.16
N PHE A 24 0.68 1.73 -7.37
CA PHE A 24 1.74 1.20 -6.53
C PHE A 24 2.68 0.32 -7.36
N TRP A 25 3.94 0.22 -6.92
CA TRP A 25 4.92 -0.63 -7.61
C TRP A 25 4.74 -2.07 -7.16
N LEU A 26 4.35 -2.94 -8.08
CA LEU A 26 3.86 -4.28 -7.77
C LEU A 26 4.79 -5.12 -6.88
N PRO A 27 6.09 -5.30 -7.18
CA PRO A 27 6.94 -6.12 -6.30
C PRO A 27 7.11 -5.52 -4.91
N GLU A 28 7.03 -4.20 -4.79
CA GLU A 28 7.21 -3.52 -3.50
C GLU A 28 6.02 -3.73 -2.57
N PHE A 29 4.90 -4.16 -3.09
CA PHE A 29 3.76 -4.60 -2.30
C PHE A 29 3.78 -6.12 -2.13
N ALA A 30 3.98 -6.84 -3.22
CA ALA A 30 3.90 -8.30 -3.26
C ALA A 30 4.93 -8.99 -2.37
N ASP A 31 6.20 -8.63 -2.51
CA ASP A 31 7.27 -9.31 -1.80
C ASP A 31 7.19 -9.11 -0.29
N PRO A 32 7.06 -7.87 0.22
CA PRO A 32 6.88 -7.68 1.66
C PRO A 32 5.59 -8.31 2.19
N TYR A 33 4.53 -8.27 1.39
CA TYR A 33 3.25 -8.85 1.81
C TYR A 33 3.41 -10.35 2.08
N PHE A 34 3.96 -11.11 1.14
CA PHE A 34 4.12 -12.55 1.33
C PHE A 34 5.10 -12.87 2.45
N LEU A 35 6.18 -12.11 2.56
CA LEU A 35 7.15 -12.33 3.60
C LEU A 35 6.56 -12.08 5.00
N LEU A 36 5.84 -10.98 5.16
CA LEU A 36 5.37 -10.55 6.47
C LEU A 36 4.04 -11.17 6.87
N SER A 37 3.16 -11.47 5.91
CA SER A 37 1.86 -12.05 6.23
C SER A 37 1.97 -13.46 6.81
N ALA A 38 3.11 -14.11 6.65
CA ALA A 38 3.36 -15.41 7.27
C ALA A 38 3.42 -15.32 8.79
N LYS A 39 3.78 -14.15 9.35
CA LYS A 39 3.99 -13.96 10.78
C LYS A 39 3.16 -12.85 11.39
N TYR A 40 2.65 -11.94 10.58
CA TYR A 40 1.93 -10.74 11.05
C TYR A 40 0.59 -10.62 10.34
N HIS A 41 -0.36 -10.00 11.02
CA HIS A 41 -1.59 -9.58 10.37
C HIS A 41 -1.31 -8.28 9.63
N ILE A 42 -1.57 -8.25 8.33
CA ILE A 42 -1.32 -7.08 7.50
C ILE A 42 -2.63 -6.32 7.30
N VAL A 43 -2.61 -5.05 7.68
CA VAL A 43 -3.71 -4.12 7.43
C VAL A 43 -3.27 -3.19 6.31
N VAL A 44 -4.10 -3.00 5.30
CA VAL A 44 -3.74 -2.16 4.15
C VAL A 44 -4.64 -0.95 4.13
N ALA A 45 -4.04 0.23 4.12
CA ALA A 45 -4.75 1.51 4.12
C ALA A 45 -4.28 2.40 2.98
N SER A 46 -5.21 3.15 2.41
CA SER A 46 -4.90 4.14 1.39
C SER A 46 -5.61 5.44 1.74
N PRO A 47 -5.19 6.59 1.19
CA PRO A 47 -5.84 7.87 1.52
C PRO A 47 -7.35 7.88 1.30
N LYS A 48 -7.82 7.30 0.21
CA LYS A 48 -9.25 7.28 -0.12
C LYS A 48 -9.97 6.01 0.30
N GLY A 49 -9.23 4.96 0.67
CA GLY A 49 -9.80 3.64 0.90
C GLY A 49 -10.23 2.97 -0.40
N GLY A 50 -10.70 1.74 -0.31
CA GLY A 50 -11.21 1.02 -1.47
C GLY A 50 -10.14 0.52 -2.42
N ALA A 51 -10.44 0.53 -3.71
CA ALA A 51 -9.56 -0.07 -4.71
C ALA A 51 -8.31 0.77 -4.97
N THR A 52 -7.17 0.10 -4.99
CA THR A 52 -5.90 0.66 -5.47
C THR A 52 -5.48 -0.14 -6.69
N VAL A 53 -4.54 0.38 -7.46
CA VAL A 53 -4.12 -0.28 -8.71
C VAL A 53 -2.61 -0.37 -8.78
N PRO A 54 -2.08 -1.47 -9.35
CA PRO A 54 -0.65 -1.55 -9.62
C PRO A 54 -0.28 -0.69 -10.83
N ASP A 55 0.93 -0.14 -10.79
CA ASP A 55 1.48 0.60 -11.93
C ASP A 55 1.65 -0.36 -13.11
N PRO A 56 1.11 -0.02 -14.32
CA PRO A 56 1.21 -0.93 -15.46
C PRO A 56 2.65 -1.29 -15.84
N THR A 57 3.58 -0.36 -15.70
CA THR A 57 4.99 -0.64 -15.99
C THR A 57 5.55 -1.68 -15.02
N SER A 58 5.17 -1.59 -13.74
CA SER A 58 5.64 -2.57 -12.76
C SER A 58 5.10 -3.97 -13.06
N ILE A 59 3.89 -4.06 -13.61
CA ILE A 59 3.35 -5.35 -14.03
C ILE A 59 4.20 -5.95 -15.14
N GLN A 60 4.49 -5.16 -16.17
CA GLN A 60 5.28 -5.63 -17.32
C GLN A 60 6.67 -6.10 -16.89
N LEU A 61 7.31 -5.35 -15.99
CA LEU A 61 8.65 -5.70 -15.53
C LEU A 61 8.66 -6.91 -14.59
N SER A 62 7.49 -7.31 -14.09
CA SER A 62 7.38 -8.40 -13.11
C SER A 62 6.76 -9.68 -13.69
N ILE A 63 6.58 -9.77 -15.01
CA ILE A 63 5.90 -10.92 -15.62
C ILE A 63 6.57 -12.25 -15.24
N GLN A 64 7.89 -12.26 -15.06
CA GLN A 64 8.61 -13.48 -14.71
C GLN A 64 8.84 -13.64 -13.21
N ASP A 65 8.25 -12.76 -12.39
CA ASP A 65 8.34 -12.84 -10.95
C ASP A 65 7.11 -13.58 -10.42
N PRO A 66 7.26 -14.84 -9.94
CA PRO A 66 6.10 -15.62 -9.48
C PRO A 66 5.35 -14.97 -8.32
N ASN A 67 6.05 -14.34 -7.39
CA ASN A 67 5.40 -13.68 -6.26
C ASN A 67 4.56 -12.50 -6.71
N ALA A 68 5.10 -11.67 -7.61
CA ALA A 68 4.37 -10.53 -8.13
C ALA A 68 3.10 -10.98 -8.87
N MET A 69 3.23 -12.02 -9.71
CA MET A 69 2.08 -12.51 -10.47
C MET A 69 1.05 -13.17 -9.56
N ALA A 70 1.48 -13.93 -8.55
CA ALA A 70 0.56 -14.53 -7.58
C ALA A 70 -0.20 -13.44 -6.82
N PHE A 71 0.48 -12.39 -6.39
CA PHE A 71 -0.16 -11.28 -5.69
C PHE A 71 -1.19 -10.60 -6.59
N LEU A 72 -0.80 -10.31 -7.82
CA LEU A 72 -1.66 -9.60 -8.79
C LEU A 72 -2.97 -10.35 -9.03
N TYR A 73 -2.91 -11.66 -9.21
CA TYR A 73 -4.07 -12.45 -9.61
C TYR A 73 -4.80 -13.13 -8.46
N GLU A 74 -4.10 -13.46 -7.37
CA GLU A 74 -4.69 -14.24 -6.28
C GLU A 74 -4.97 -13.42 -5.02
N LYS A 75 -4.44 -12.21 -4.92
CA LYS A 75 -4.59 -11.35 -3.76
C LYS A 75 -5.27 -10.02 -4.10
N LYS A 76 -6.20 -10.04 -5.04
CA LYS A 76 -6.92 -8.83 -5.46
C LYS A 76 -7.64 -8.14 -4.30
N ASP A 77 -8.21 -8.91 -3.39
CA ASP A 77 -8.90 -8.35 -2.22
C ASP A 77 -7.96 -7.51 -1.35
N VAL A 78 -6.67 -7.86 -1.31
CA VAL A 78 -5.69 -7.14 -0.51
C VAL A 78 -5.52 -5.70 -1.00
N TYR A 79 -5.43 -5.49 -2.31
CA TYR A 79 -5.19 -4.15 -2.85
C TYR A 79 -6.45 -3.47 -3.38
N GLN A 80 -7.55 -4.20 -3.56
CA GLN A 80 -8.80 -3.61 -4.05
C GLN A 80 -9.76 -3.26 -2.93
N GLN A 81 -9.51 -3.70 -1.70
CA GLN A 81 -10.38 -3.46 -0.55
C GLN A 81 -9.62 -2.83 0.61
N THR A 82 -8.86 -1.77 0.31
CA THR A 82 -8.08 -1.10 1.35
C THR A 82 -8.99 -0.31 2.28
N LYS A 83 -8.49 -0.09 3.51
CA LYS A 83 -9.17 0.74 4.50
C LYS A 83 -8.79 2.20 4.27
N LYS A 84 -9.68 3.09 4.67
CA LYS A 84 -9.38 4.52 4.58
C LYS A 84 -8.38 4.90 5.68
N LEU A 85 -7.31 5.57 5.28
CA LEU A 85 -6.18 5.87 6.17
C LEU A 85 -6.60 6.66 7.39
N SER A 86 -7.54 7.60 7.25
CA SER A 86 -8.02 8.42 8.36
C SER A 86 -8.66 7.61 9.48
N SER A 87 -9.14 6.39 9.18
CA SER A 87 -9.77 5.55 10.21
C SER A 87 -8.78 5.01 11.25
N PHE A 88 -7.48 5.17 11.00
CA PHE A 88 -6.44 4.69 11.92
C PHE A 88 -5.76 5.80 12.71
N LEU A 89 -6.19 7.04 12.56
CA LEU A 89 -5.65 8.14 13.36
C LEU A 89 -5.89 7.86 14.84
N GLY A 90 -4.86 8.05 15.65
CA GLY A 90 -4.89 7.76 17.08
C GLY A 90 -4.66 6.29 17.42
N LYS A 91 -4.39 5.43 16.41
CA LYS A 91 -4.30 3.98 16.60
C LYS A 91 -2.93 3.39 16.29
N ALA A 92 -1.90 4.22 16.19
CA ALA A 92 -0.55 3.71 15.87
C ALA A 92 -0.08 2.65 16.87
N ASN A 93 -0.51 2.77 18.12
CA ASN A 93 -0.13 1.79 19.16
C ASN A 93 -0.74 0.41 18.97
N GLU A 94 -1.66 0.25 18.03
CA GLU A 94 -2.22 -1.07 17.70
C GLU A 94 -1.34 -1.84 16.71
N PHE A 95 -0.29 -1.19 16.17
CA PHE A 95 0.57 -1.77 15.16
C PHE A 95 2.01 -1.85 15.65
N ASP A 96 2.70 -2.88 15.20
CA ASP A 96 4.12 -3.06 15.53
C ASP A 96 5.05 -2.35 14.54
N ALA A 97 4.56 -2.10 13.33
CA ALA A 97 5.36 -1.45 12.30
C ALA A 97 4.48 -0.83 11.21
N LEU A 98 5.08 0.04 10.43
CA LEU A 98 4.49 0.72 9.29
C LEU A 98 5.36 0.48 8.07
N TYR A 99 4.76 0.12 6.95
CA TYR A 99 5.46 0.00 5.67
C TYR A 99 4.74 0.83 4.62
N VAL A 100 5.48 1.62 3.86
CA VAL A 100 4.92 2.42 2.77
C VAL A 100 5.27 1.76 1.44
N VAL A 101 4.26 1.36 0.70
CA VAL A 101 4.46 0.74 -0.61
C VAL A 101 4.91 1.81 -1.60
N GLY A 102 5.97 1.54 -2.33
CA GLY A 102 6.56 2.49 -3.26
C GLY A 102 5.86 2.58 -4.61
N GLY A 103 6.44 3.38 -5.48
CA GLY A 103 5.94 3.67 -6.83
C GLY A 103 5.89 5.16 -7.07
N HIS A 104 5.31 5.57 -8.19
CA HIS A 104 5.15 6.99 -8.51
C HIS A 104 3.93 7.61 -7.82
N GLY A 105 2.91 6.79 -7.54
CA GLY A 105 1.67 7.28 -6.93
C GLY A 105 1.86 8.05 -5.63
N PRO A 106 2.67 7.52 -4.67
CA PRO A 106 2.85 8.20 -3.38
C PRO A 106 3.34 9.65 -3.49
N MET A 107 4.03 9.99 -4.55
CA MET A 107 4.49 11.37 -4.78
C MET A 107 3.33 12.35 -4.94
N PHE A 108 2.15 11.87 -5.34
CA PHE A 108 0.99 12.72 -5.62
C PHE A 108 -0.06 12.69 -4.50
N ASP A 109 0.00 11.73 -3.60
CA ASP A 109 -0.95 11.69 -2.49
C ASP A 109 -0.30 11.47 -1.12
N LEU A 110 0.36 10.33 -0.88
CA LEU A 110 0.86 10.02 0.45
C LEU A 110 1.84 11.04 1.01
N ALA A 111 2.67 11.62 0.14
CA ALA A 111 3.65 12.63 0.58
C ALA A 111 2.99 13.89 1.11
N PHE A 112 1.79 14.21 0.67
CA PHE A 112 1.08 15.44 1.04
C PHE A 112 -0.15 15.17 1.89
N ASP A 113 -0.55 13.92 2.06
CA ASP A 113 -1.76 13.58 2.80
C ASP A 113 -1.55 13.87 4.30
N THR A 114 -2.39 14.73 4.86
CA THR A 114 -2.25 15.13 6.26
C THR A 114 -2.52 13.97 7.21
N ASP A 115 -3.42 13.07 6.87
CA ASP A 115 -3.70 11.90 7.71
C ASP A 115 -2.52 10.93 7.71
N SER A 116 -1.89 10.72 6.54
CA SER A 116 -0.68 9.91 6.43
C SER A 116 0.43 10.48 7.30
N GLN A 117 0.66 11.80 7.19
CA GLN A 117 1.70 12.46 7.97
C GLN A 117 1.43 12.37 9.46
N ALA A 118 0.18 12.57 9.87
CA ALA A 118 -0.20 12.49 11.28
C ALA A 118 -0.01 11.10 11.84
N LEU A 119 -0.41 10.07 11.10
CA LEU A 119 -0.28 8.69 11.56
C LEU A 119 1.19 8.26 11.65
N ILE A 120 2.00 8.67 10.66
CA ILE A 120 3.45 8.40 10.69
C ILE A 120 4.07 9.04 11.93
N ALA A 121 3.68 10.28 12.25
CA ALA A 121 4.18 10.96 13.44
C ALA A 121 3.83 10.19 14.72
N GLU A 122 2.66 9.57 14.79
CA GLU A 122 2.28 8.75 15.95
C GLU A 122 3.24 7.56 16.13
N PHE A 123 3.70 6.95 15.04
CA PHE A 123 4.65 5.84 15.13
C PHE A 123 6.00 6.28 15.67
N TRP A 124 6.35 7.54 15.44
CA TRP A 124 7.63 8.08 15.88
C TRP A 124 7.69 8.34 17.38
N GLU A 125 6.54 8.48 18.00
CA GLU A 125 6.44 8.67 19.45
C GLU A 125 6.42 7.32 20.16
#